data_1c98284051f797c00939d4f2e9f92cce
#
_entry.id   1c98284051f797c00939d4f2e9f92cce
#
_cell.length_a   1.000
_cell.length_b   1.000
_cell.length_c   1.000
_cell.angle_alpha   90.00
_cell.angle_beta   90.00
_cell.angle_gamma   90.00
#
_symmetry.space_group_name_H-M   'P 1'
#
loop_
_entity.id
_entity.type
_entity.pdbx_description
1 polymer ?
#
loop_
_entity_poly.entity_id
_entity_poly.type
_entity_poly.pdbx_seq_one_letter_code
_entity_poly.pdbx_strand_id
1 'polypeptide(L)'
;MSTAISTTEGLSELPMIEIGVSSRGHDAVIVRQPSLQAVPHVTTVIDMGATSLRDEPLAQSVAGARHLQTSTSRGSTEQPYSSFTKSQKWFIVVSSALGGIFSPISTNIYVPAIPLLAVAFNTTIEKINLTVTLYLIFQALSPSFFASAGDFFGRRLVFLLCLSIYLLSCIGSALCPINAYWLLMLMRFIQSSGGSPLISIGTGVISDIAMPQERGKYLGIFTLGGTMGPTLGPLIGGVLAYSLGWRAIFWFLAIFCACVLVPMIFFFPETLRALVGDGSIPPPLFNCTPAAYMKRRKVKKAVEERGETLPLINHNRAHFNPWSSFTLLLEPQLALMFIWASLYYALWYALLTIFSTLLKIEYGCNEIVIGLCYIPNGIGCAASAYITGRTMDAIYRREKKRVNDDHKNCPDDFNLEKVRFMTLPYQVGLLMASILGLAWSMEVHAPLAVPVVLNFFVGLGTGFLTTTTIYGIDTVPGQGGAVTATFNLLRCAFGAVTVSTVQLIVNRMGPGWCFVLLSSICFAGSPMLLAILKYGPKWRRKMREKG
;
A
#
# COMPACT_ATOMS: atom_id res chain seq x y z
N MET A 1 19.18 -15.38 57.46
CA MET A 1 17.84 -15.85 57.86
C MET A 1 16.84 -15.18 56.94
N SER A 2 16.17 -15.96 56.16
CA SER A 2 15.17 -15.48 55.20
C SER A 2 13.82 -15.41 55.91
N THR A 3 13.25 -14.22 55.99
CA THR A 3 11.89 -14.02 56.51
C THR A 3 10.98 -13.77 55.31
N ALA A 4 10.14 -14.73 54.98
CA ALA A 4 9.06 -14.60 54.02
C ALA A 4 7.87 -13.95 54.72
N ILE A 5 7.41 -12.78 54.27
CA ILE A 5 6.17 -12.17 54.74
C ILE A 5 5.08 -12.56 53.71
N SER A 6 4.18 -13.43 54.15
CA SER A 6 2.97 -13.80 53.43
C SER A 6 1.83 -12.86 53.87
N THR A 7 1.31 -12.06 52.95
CA THR A 7 0.01 -11.41 53.15
C THR A 7 -1.03 -12.16 52.33
N THR A 8 -1.97 -12.75 53.03
CA THR A 8 -3.12 -13.49 52.51
C THR A 8 -4.22 -12.56 52.09
N GLU A 9 -4.85 -12.96 50.99
CA GLU A 9 -6.16 -12.61 50.43
C GLU A 9 -6.20 -11.48 49.39
N GLY A 10 -6.35 -11.89 48.13
CA GLY A 10 -7.04 -11.09 47.07
C GLY A 10 -6.23 -10.63 45.87
N LEU A 11 -5.00 -11.09 45.62
CA LEU A 11 -4.27 -10.76 44.39
C LEU A 11 -3.49 -11.97 43.87
N SER A 12 -4.12 -12.83 43.12
CA SER A 12 -3.47 -13.83 42.31
C SER A 12 -2.85 -13.14 41.09
N GLU A 13 -1.52 -13.40 40.90
CA GLU A 13 -0.71 -13.02 39.74
C GLU A 13 0.07 -11.69 39.77
N LEU A 14 0.85 -11.49 40.85
CA LEU A 14 2.03 -10.63 40.77
C LEU A 14 3.29 -11.44 41.07
N PRO A 15 4.39 -11.32 40.32
CA PRO A 15 5.64 -12.03 40.60
C PRO A 15 6.23 -11.56 41.93
N MET A 16 6.66 -12.51 42.74
CA MET A 16 7.28 -12.27 44.04
C MET A 16 8.57 -11.45 43.92
N ILE A 17 8.67 -10.42 44.75
CA ILE A 17 9.88 -9.60 44.87
C ILE A 17 10.72 -10.17 46.04
N GLU A 18 11.89 -10.69 45.75
CA GLU A 18 12.85 -11.17 46.76
C GLU A 18 13.74 -10.01 47.18
N ILE A 19 13.67 -9.65 48.48
CA ILE A 19 14.49 -8.60 49.08
C ILE A 19 15.61 -9.27 49.88
N GLY A 20 16.85 -9.17 49.37
CA GLY A 20 18.04 -9.68 50.07
C GLY A 20 18.85 -8.52 50.67
N VAL A 21 19.19 -8.65 51.94
CA VAL A 21 20.06 -7.68 52.64
C VAL A 21 21.50 -8.20 52.64
N SER A 22 22.43 -7.39 52.11
CA SER A 22 23.87 -7.73 52.11
C SER A 22 24.55 -7.36 53.42
N SER A 23 25.34 -8.26 53.96
CA SER A 23 26.00 -8.16 55.28
C SER A 23 27.30 -7.32 55.32
N ARG A 24 27.51 -6.42 54.34
CA ARG A 24 28.66 -5.52 54.34
C ARG A 24 28.23 -4.05 54.43
N GLY A 25 28.10 -3.56 55.63
CA GLY A 25 28.33 -2.19 56.10
C GLY A 25 27.81 -0.94 55.35
N HIS A 26 27.04 -1.09 54.29
CA HIS A 26 26.30 0.01 53.62
C HIS A 26 24.91 -0.51 53.24
N ASP A 27 23.87 0.20 53.66
CA ASP A 27 22.47 -0.16 53.40
C ASP A 27 22.17 0.05 51.92
N ALA A 28 22.31 -1.03 51.12
CA ALA A 28 21.91 -1.05 49.70
C ALA A 28 20.78 -2.07 49.52
N VAL A 29 19.65 -1.63 48.99
CA VAL A 29 18.52 -2.48 48.59
C VAL A 29 18.67 -2.90 47.15
N ILE A 30 18.86 -4.19 46.88
CA ILE A 30 18.97 -4.75 45.53
C ILE A 30 17.62 -5.33 45.15
N VAL A 31 16.97 -4.72 44.16
CA VAL A 31 15.72 -5.22 43.54
C VAL A 31 16.07 -5.98 42.27
N ARG A 32 15.86 -7.32 42.27
CA ARG A 32 15.99 -8.15 41.06
C ARG A 32 14.62 -8.39 40.43
N GLN A 33 14.47 -8.05 39.20
CA GLN A 33 13.32 -8.48 38.39
C GLN A 33 13.61 -9.84 37.72
N PRO A 34 12.63 -10.75 37.64
CA PRO A 34 12.80 -11.98 36.88
C PRO A 34 12.82 -11.70 35.38
N SER A 35 13.68 -12.43 34.73
CA SER A 35 14.13 -12.34 33.33
C SER A 35 13.06 -12.14 32.28
N LEU A 36 13.10 -10.99 31.61
CA LEU A 36 12.76 -10.85 30.20
C LEU A 36 14.07 -10.78 29.42
N GLN A 37 14.21 -11.59 28.39
CA GLN A 37 15.45 -11.76 27.63
C GLN A 37 15.98 -10.45 27.02
N ALA A 38 17.28 -10.23 27.23
CA ALA A 38 18.17 -9.35 26.47
C ALA A 38 17.99 -7.83 26.60
N VAL A 39 18.29 -7.28 27.82
CA VAL A 39 18.76 -5.90 27.94
C VAL A 39 19.93 -5.89 28.93
N PRO A 40 21.04 -5.14 28.72
CA PRO A 40 22.19 -5.13 29.63
C PRO A 40 21.79 -4.63 30.99
N HIS A 41 22.30 -5.30 32.03
CA HIS A 41 22.03 -5.02 33.42
C HIS A 41 22.36 -3.56 33.81
N VAL A 42 21.35 -2.77 34.12
CA VAL A 42 21.53 -1.48 34.79
C VAL A 42 21.32 -1.72 36.27
N THR A 43 22.42 -1.69 37.02
CA THR A 43 22.37 -1.72 38.48
C THR A 43 22.23 -0.29 38.97
N THR A 44 21.06 0.09 39.47
CA THR A 44 20.86 1.39 40.09
C THR A 44 21.15 1.25 41.57
N VAL A 45 22.24 1.85 42.06
CA VAL A 45 22.57 1.96 43.48
C VAL A 45 21.94 3.26 44.00
N ILE A 46 21.03 3.16 44.94
CA ILE A 46 20.45 4.31 45.63
C ILE A 46 21.21 4.48 46.95
N ASP A 47 22.00 5.55 47.03
CA ASP A 47 22.71 5.95 48.26
C ASP A 47 21.74 6.78 49.13
N MET A 48 21.32 6.22 50.24
CA MET A 48 20.52 6.93 51.26
C MET A 48 21.42 7.46 52.33
N GLY A 49 21.79 8.74 52.20
CA GLY A 49 22.50 9.46 53.26
C GLY A 49 21.74 9.43 54.61
N ALA A 50 22.47 9.14 55.66
CA ALA A 50 21.98 8.92 57.02
C ALA A 50 21.21 10.14 57.57
N THR A 51 19.88 10.05 57.57
CA THR A 51 19.00 10.86 58.40
C THR A 51 18.12 9.94 59.23
N SER A 52 18.13 10.17 60.52
CA SER A 52 17.54 9.35 61.58
C SER A 52 16.11 8.93 61.31
N LEU A 53 15.88 7.62 61.29
CA LEU A 53 14.56 6.98 61.29
C LEU A 53 13.83 7.26 62.61
N ARG A 54 12.82 8.10 62.60
CA ARG A 54 11.69 8.07 63.52
C ARG A 54 10.51 7.43 62.78
N ASP A 55 9.83 6.56 63.47
CA ASP A 55 8.73 5.71 63.03
C ASP A 55 7.66 6.46 62.22
N GLU A 56 7.69 6.34 60.88
CA GLU A 56 6.55 6.63 60.02
C GLU A 56 6.12 5.34 59.28
N PRO A 57 4.80 5.10 59.11
CA PRO A 57 4.30 3.83 58.56
C PRO A 57 4.67 3.66 57.09
N LEU A 58 5.03 2.45 56.70
CA LEU A 58 5.49 1.98 55.38
C LEU A 58 4.64 2.48 54.19
N ALA A 59 3.39 2.86 54.40
CA ALA A 59 2.47 3.34 53.39
C ALA A 59 2.88 4.70 52.77
N GLN A 60 3.56 5.57 53.51
CA GLN A 60 4.01 6.88 53.01
C GLN A 60 5.27 6.79 52.14
N SER A 61 6.14 5.82 52.41
CA SER A 61 7.35 5.56 51.63
C SER A 61 7.04 5.06 50.20
N VAL A 62 5.99 4.25 50.03
CA VAL A 62 5.53 3.74 48.74
C VAL A 62 4.84 4.86 47.90
N ALA A 63 4.17 5.79 48.56
CA ALA A 63 3.57 6.96 47.90
C ALA A 63 4.62 7.95 47.37
N GLY A 64 5.72 8.14 48.15
CA GLY A 64 6.87 8.94 47.73
C GLY A 64 7.60 8.37 46.51
N ALA A 65 7.75 7.03 46.44
CA ALA A 65 8.34 6.36 45.28
C ALA A 65 7.47 6.46 44.01
N ARG A 66 6.14 6.48 44.15
CA ARG A 66 5.23 6.76 42.99
C ARG A 66 5.32 8.20 42.52
N HIS A 67 5.55 9.18 43.40
CA HIS A 67 5.71 10.59 43.02
C HIS A 67 7.05 10.85 42.34
N LEU A 68 8.12 10.10 42.71
CA LEU A 68 9.42 10.19 42.04
C LEU A 68 9.43 9.56 40.65
N GLN A 69 8.64 8.51 40.41
CA GLN A 69 8.47 7.94 39.05
C GLN A 69 7.71 8.86 38.10
N THR A 70 6.83 9.71 38.61
CA THR A 70 6.09 10.70 37.79
C THR A 70 6.89 11.98 37.50
N SER A 71 7.92 12.29 38.29
CA SER A 71 8.75 13.49 38.08
C SER A 71 9.99 13.24 37.20
N THR A 72 10.44 11.98 37.05
CA THR A 72 11.56 11.63 36.14
C THR A 72 11.14 11.49 34.67
N SER A 73 9.85 11.51 34.35
CA SER A 73 9.38 11.50 32.95
C SER A 73 9.36 12.87 32.25
N ARG A 74 9.85 13.94 32.89
CA ARG A 74 9.91 15.30 32.31
C ARG A 74 11.25 15.67 31.68
N GLY A 75 12.12 14.72 31.38
CA GLY A 75 13.43 14.99 30.80
C GLY A 75 13.93 14.00 29.75
N SER A 76 13.13 13.00 29.32
CA SER A 76 13.44 12.25 28.11
C SER A 76 13.10 13.17 26.92
N THR A 77 14.09 13.79 26.34
CA THR A 77 14.02 14.28 24.94
C THR A 77 13.58 13.07 24.11
N GLU A 78 12.27 12.97 23.81
CA GLU A 78 11.75 11.98 22.86
C GLU A 78 12.57 12.11 21.60
N GLN A 79 13.40 11.12 21.32
CA GLN A 79 14.18 11.11 20.08
C GLN A 79 13.18 11.23 18.93
N PRO A 80 13.36 12.19 18.03
CA PRO A 80 12.41 12.40 16.95
C PRO A 80 12.29 11.11 16.14
N TYR A 81 11.07 10.64 15.91
CA TYR A 81 10.76 9.40 15.17
C TYR A 81 11.51 9.30 13.82
N SER A 82 11.89 10.42 13.25
CA SER A 82 12.65 10.52 11.99
C SER A 82 13.46 11.83 12.01
N SER A 83 14.74 11.75 11.65
CA SER A 83 15.67 12.89 11.54
C SER A 83 15.42 13.77 10.30
N PHE A 84 14.52 13.33 9.38
CA PHE A 84 14.20 14.10 8.18
C PHE A 84 13.40 15.37 8.51
N THR A 85 13.84 16.49 7.92
CA THR A 85 13.11 17.76 8.02
C THR A 85 11.75 17.68 7.31
N LYS A 86 10.81 18.59 7.65
CA LYS A 86 9.48 18.62 7.01
C LYS A 86 9.59 18.73 5.48
N SER A 87 10.52 19.55 4.97
CA SER A 87 10.74 19.71 3.52
C SER A 87 11.25 18.42 2.87
N GLN A 88 12.18 17.72 3.52
CA GLN A 88 12.69 16.44 3.04
C GLN A 88 11.59 15.37 3.03
N LYS A 89 10.77 15.28 4.09
CA LYS A 89 9.61 14.37 4.12
C LYS A 89 8.66 14.64 2.95
N TRP A 90 8.35 15.91 2.66
CA TRP A 90 7.52 16.29 1.53
C TRP A 90 8.13 15.89 0.18
N PHE A 91 9.42 16.14 0.00
CA PHE A 91 10.13 15.75 -1.22
C PHE A 91 10.08 14.22 -1.42
N ILE A 92 10.32 13.44 -0.37
CA ILE A 92 10.27 11.97 -0.41
C ILE A 92 8.86 11.50 -0.76
N VAL A 93 7.83 12.06 -0.14
CA VAL A 93 6.42 11.69 -0.38
C VAL A 93 5.99 12.02 -1.79
N VAL A 94 6.29 13.24 -2.28
CA VAL A 94 5.93 13.67 -3.64
C VAL A 94 6.66 12.84 -4.68
N SER A 95 7.97 12.62 -4.50
CA SER A 95 8.77 11.79 -5.42
C SER A 95 8.26 10.35 -5.46
N SER A 96 7.90 9.77 -4.31
CA SER A 96 7.31 8.43 -4.22
C SER A 96 5.93 8.38 -4.87
N ALA A 97 5.10 9.42 -4.69
CA ALA A 97 3.77 9.52 -5.31
C ALA A 97 3.88 9.61 -6.84
N LEU A 98 4.82 10.41 -7.37
CA LEU A 98 5.11 10.48 -8.80
C LEU A 98 5.58 9.12 -9.34
N GLY A 99 6.44 8.41 -8.58
CA GLY A 99 6.82 7.03 -8.91
C GLY A 99 5.63 6.07 -8.94
N GLY A 100 4.71 6.19 -7.99
CA GLY A 100 3.51 5.35 -7.91
C GLY A 100 2.50 5.58 -9.05
N ILE A 101 2.56 6.72 -9.75
CA ILE A 101 1.69 7.02 -10.90
C ILE A 101 2.02 6.15 -12.12
N PHE A 102 3.28 5.74 -12.31
CA PHE A 102 3.72 5.08 -13.54
C PHE A 102 2.96 3.80 -13.85
N SER A 103 2.65 2.98 -12.85
CA SER A 103 1.90 1.74 -13.08
C SER A 103 0.47 2.00 -13.57
N PRO A 104 -0.39 2.77 -12.87
CA PRO A 104 -1.76 3.00 -13.30
C PRO A 104 -1.85 3.87 -14.58
N ILE A 105 -0.96 4.83 -14.79
CA ILE A 105 -0.99 5.64 -16.00
C ILE A 105 -0.61 4.80 -17.23
N SER A 106 0.43 3.95 -17.14
CA SER A 106 0.88 3.12 -18.27
C SER A 106 -0.15 2.10 -18.72
N THR A 107 -0.98 1.63 -17.79
CA THR A 107 -2.05 0.70 -18.12
C THR A 107 -3.18 1.40 -18.85
N ASN A 108 -3.54 2.60 -18.43
CA ASN A 108 -4.71 3.32 -18.93
C ASN A 108 -4.42 4.22 -20.14
N ILE A 109 -3.22 4.79 -20.27
CA ILE A 109 -2.81 5.64 -21.41
C ILE A 109 -2.79 4.86 -22.74
N TYR A 110 -2.62 3.56 -22.66
CA TYR A 110 -2.55 2.65 -23.79
C TYR A 110 -3.93 2.32 -24.38
N VAL A 111 -4.98 2.38 -23.56
CA VAL A 111 -6.32 1.91 -23.91
C VAL A 111 -6.92 2.60 -25.15
N PRO A 112 -6.89 3.94 -25.30
CA PRO A 112 -7.43 4.61 -26.49
C PRO A 112 -6.65 4.27 -27.78
N ALA A 113 -5.39 3.85 -27.64
CA ALA A 113 -4.54 3.50 -28.78
C ALA A 113 -4.68 2.04 -29.24
N ILE A 114 -5.44 1.19 -28.54
CA ILE A 114 -5.62 -0.23 -28.89
C ILE A 114 -6.08 -0.41 -30.34
N PRO A 115 -7.13 0.28 -30.84
CA PRO A 115 -7.55 0.13 -32.23
C PRO A 115 -6.48 0.61 -33.24
N LEU A 116 -5.78 1.71 -32.90
CA LEU A 116 -4.70 2.24 -33.73
C LEU A 116 -3.51 1.27 -33.85
N LEU A 117 -3.16 0.62 -32.71
CA LEU A 117 -2.10 -0.38 -32.68
C LEU A 117 -2.47 -1.63 -33.47
N ALA A 118 -3.73 -2.07 -33.43
CA ALA A 118 -4.19 -3.22 -34.20
C ALA A 118 -3.97 -2.97 -35.73
N VAL A 119 -4.28 -1.78 -36.20
CA VAL A 119 -4.02 -1.36 -37.58
C VAL A 119 -2.52 -1.27 -37.85
N ALA A 120 -1.75 -0.60 -36.97
CA ALA A 120 -0.31 -0.36 -37.16
C ALA A 120 0.51 -1.66 -37.24
N PHE A 121 0.16 -2.67 -36.45
CA PHE A 121 0.83 -3.98 -36.40
C PHE A 121 0.18 -5.01 -37.33
N ASN A 122 -0.83 -4.61 -38.16
CA ASN A 122 -1.60 -5.49 -39.02
C ASN A 122 -2.08 -6.75 -38.31
N THR A 123 -2.72 -6.57 -37.15
CA THR A 123 -3.15 -7.64 -36.25
C THR A 123 -4.55 -7.39 -35.70
N THR A 124 -5.11 -8.37 -34.99
CA THR A 124 -6.45 -8.23 -34.39
C THR A 124 -6.39 -7.51 -33.03
N ILE A 125 -7.53 -6.91 -32.65
CA ILE A 125 -7.68 -6.23 -31.34
C ILE A 125 -7.42 -7.20 -30.20
N GLU A 126 -7.84 -8.46 -30.33
CA GLU A 126 -7.61 -9.51 -29.34
C GLU A 126 -6.11 -9.71 -29.06
N LYS A 127 -5.29 -9.73 -30.12
CA LYS A 127 -3.83 -9.85 -29.95
C LYS A 127 -3.24 -8.62 -29.28
N ILE A 128 -3.73 -7.42 -29.58
CA ILE A 128 -3.28 -6.22 -28.85
C ILE A 128 -3.71 -6.27 -27.38
N ASN A 129 -4.91 -6.77 -27.08
CA ASN A 129 -5.36 -6.97 -25.69
C ASN A 129 -4.47 -7.95 -24.91
N LEU A 130 -3.83 -8.93 -25.57
CA LEU A 130 -2.84 -9.80 -24.90
C LEU A 130 -1.62 -9.02 -24.38
N THR A 131 -1.25 -7.89 -24.99
CA THR A 131 -0.19 -7.04 -24.44
C THR A 131 -0.60 -6.37 -23.14
N VAL A 132 -1.89 -6.03 -23.00
CA VAL A 132 -2.47 -5.51 -21.74
C VAL A 132 -2.57 -6.62 -20.72
N THR A 133 -3.00 -7.82 -21.13
CA THR A 133 -3.05 -9.01 -20.27
C THR A 133 -1.68 -9.33 -19.67
N LEU A 134 -0.64 -9.35 -20.52
CA LEU A 134 0.73 -9.60 -20.08
C LEU A 134 1.21 -8.52 -19.09
N TYR A 135 0.87 -7.27 -19.36
CA TYR A 135 1.14 -6.17 -18.44
C TYR A 135 0.50 -6.43 -17.07
N LEU A 136 -0.79 -6.83 -17.03
CA LEU A 136 -1.53 -7.09 -15.78
C LEU A 136 -0.97 -8.30 -15.01
N ILE A 137 -0.53 -9.36 -15.71
CA ILE A 137 0.10 -10.53 -15.06
C ILE A 137 1.35 -10.12 -14.30
N PHE A 138 2.23 -9.33 -14.92
CA PHE A 138 3.45 -8.88 -14.25
C PHE A 138 3.19 -7.75 -13.26
N GLN A 139 2.14 -6.96 -13.44
CA GLN A 139 1.64 -6.04 -12.42
C GLN A 139 1.19 -6.79 -11.15
N ALA A 140 0.70 -8.00 -11.30
CA ALA A 140 0.34 -8.86 -10.17
C ALA A 140 1.58 -9.40 -9.43
N LEU A 141 2.56 -9.92 -10.16
CA LEU A 141 3.67 -10.69 -9.60
C LEU A 141 4.83 -9.82 -9.11
N SER A 142 5.22 -8.81 -9.89
CA SER A 142 6.45 -8.04 -9.65
C SER A 142 6.49 -7.28 -8.31
N PRO A 143 5.38 -6.73 -7.76
CA PRO A 143 5.41 -6.07 -6.45
C PRO A 143 5.84 -6.98 -5.32
N SER A 144 5.45 -8.26 -5.32
CA SER A 144 5.84 -9.22 -4.28
C SER A 144 7.34 -9.46 -4.25
N PHE A 145 7.97 -9.55 -5.42
CA PHE A 145 9.41 -9.75 -5.55
C PHE A 145 10.20 -8.48 -5.18
N PHE A 146 9.88 -7.36 -5.82
CA PHE A 146 10.65 -6.13 -5.65
C PHE A 146 10.37 -5.42 -4.31
N ALA A 147 9.19 -5.59 -3.69
CA ALA A 147 8.97 -5.08 -2.34
C ALA A 147 9.86 -5.79 -1.33
N SER A 148 9.94 -7.13 -1.38
CA SER A 148 10.86 -7.90 -0.54
C SER A 148 12.33 -7.54 -0.81
N ALA A 149 12.69 -7.31 -2.08
CA ALA A 149 14.02 -6.80 -2.42
C ALA A 149 14.30 -5.43 -1.81
N GLY A 150 13.30 -4.53 -1.78
CA GLY A 150 13.38 -3.22 -1.14
C GLY A 150 13.58 -3.28 0.37
N ASP A 151 12.98 -4.29 1.03
CA ASP A 151 13.17 -4.55 2.47
C ASP A 151 14.57 -5.11 2.79
N PHE A 152 15.19 -5.78 1.83
CA PHE A 152 16.50 -6.41 2.01
C PHE A 152 17.66 -5.53 1.55
N PHE A 153 17.61 -4.99 0.32
CA PHE A 153 18.69 -4.20 -0.30
C PHE A 153 18.62 -2.70 0.01
N GLY A 154 17.47 -2.21 0.47
CA GLY A 154 17.19 -0.80 0.68
C GLY A 154 16.15 -0.24 -0.29
N ARG A 155 15.32 0.68 0.22
CA ARG A 155 14.21 1.27 -0.55
C ARG A 155 14.69 2.07 -1.75
N ARG A 156 15.71 2.91 -1.54
CA ARG A 156 16.26 3.77 -2.58
C ARG A 156 16.79 3.01 -3.77
N LEU A 157 17.66 2.03 -3.52
CA LEU A 157 18.31 1.25 -4.59
C LEU A 157 17.28 0.56 -5.48
N VAL A 158 16.33 -0.15 -4.86
CA VAL A 158 15.32 -0.92 -5.59
C VAL A 158 14.34 0.02 -6.30
N PHE A 159 13.98 1.16 -5.70
CA PHE A 159 13.13 2.17 -6.34
C PHE A 159 13.77 2.71 -7.63
N LEU A 160 15.04 3.11 -7.57
CA LEU A 160 15.79 3.62 -8.74
C LEU A 160 15.97 2.54 -9.80
N LEU A 161 16.25 1.29 -9.41
CA LEU A 161 16.35 0.14 -10.32
C LEU A 161 15.03 -0.07 -11.08
N CYS A 162 13.90 -0.08 -10.37
CA CYS A 162 12.57 -0.23 -10.96
C CYS A 162 12.25 0.89 -11.95
N LEU A 163 12.52 2.16 -11.61
CA LEU A 163 12.36 3.29 -12.52
C LEU A 163 13.26 3.17 -13.76
N SER A 164 14.50 2.70 -13.60
CA SER A 164 15.43 2.50 -14.71
C SER A 164 14.95 1.40 -15.66
N ILE A 165 14.47 0.28 -15.15
CA ILE A 165 13.86 -0.81 -15.94
C ILE A 165 12.64 -0.27 -16.70
N TYR A 166 11.78 0.50 -16.02
CA TYR A 166 10.61 1.12 -16.62
C TYR A 166 10.99 2.09 -17.75
N LEU A 167 11.97 2.97 -17.53
CA LEU A 167 12.45 3.93 -18.53
C LEU A 167 12.97 3.22 -19.79
N LEU A 168 13.84 2.23 -19.62
CA LEU A 168 14.40 1.46 -20.73
C LEU A 168 13.33 0.72 -21.53
N SER A 169 12.33 0.16 -20.84
CA SER A 169 11.19 -0.50 -21.50
C SER A 169 10.30 0.46 -22.28
N CYS A 170 10.11 1.70 -21.81
CA CYS A 170 9.37 2.72 -22.54
C CYS A 170 10.12 3.12 -23.81
N ILE A 171 11.44 3.32 -23.73
CA ILE A 171 12.29 3.61 -24.91
C ILE A 171 12.22 2.44 -25.90
N GLY A 172 12.36 1.20 -25.43
CA GLY A 172 12.27 0.01 -26.27
C GLY A 172 10.90 -0.14 -26.95
N SER A 173 9.81 0.19 -26.24
CA SER A 173 8.46 0.19 -26.82
C SER A 173 8.29 1.27 -27.88
N ALA A 174 8.84 2.48 -27.67
CA ALA A 174 8.77 3.57 -28.63
C ALA A 174 9.54 3.27 -29.92
N LEU A 175 10.67 2.56 -29.82
CA LEU A 175 11.52 2.16 -30.94
C LEU A 175 11.08 0.85 -31.59
N CYS A 176 10.01 0.21 -31.09
CA CYS A 176 9.57 -1.10 -31.59
C CYS A 176 9.18 -1.03 -33.07
N PRO A 177 9.79 -1.89 -33.94
CA PRO A 177 9.37 -1.98 -35.34
C PRO A 177 8.01 -2.65 -35.46
N ILE A 178 7.21 -2.21 -36.45
CA ILE A 178 5.84 -2.68 -36.68
C ILE A 178 5.74 -4.18 -37.01
N ASN A 179 6.82 -4.77 -37.50
CA ASN A 179 6.87 -6.19 -37.82
C ASN A 179 7.22 -7.08 -36.61
N ALA A 180 7.55 -6.48 -35.45
CA ALA A 180 8.00 -7.20 -34.26
C ALA A 180 7.00 -7.10 -33.11
N TYR A 181 5.77 -7.62 -33.31
CA TYR A 181 4.75 -7.67 -32.26
C TYR A 181 5.23 -8.33 -30.97
N TRP A 182 6.05 -9.42 -31.09
CA TRP A 182 6.64 -10.09 -29.94
C TRP A 182 7.51 -9.17 -29.08
N LEU A 183 8.23 -8.20 -29.73
CA LEU A 183 9.06 -7.24 -29.02
C LEU A 183 8.20 -6.26 -28.22
N LEU A 184 7.06 -5.81 -28.77
CA LEU A 184 6.11 -4.99 -28.03
C LEU A 184 5.61 -5.73 -26.79
N MET A 185 5.27 -7.01 -26.91
CA MET A 185 4.86 -7.84 -25.78
C MET A 185 5.95 -7.94 -24.71
N LEU A 186 7.20 -8.18 -25.13
CA LEU A 186 8.35 -8.26 -24.22
C LEU A 186 8.59 -6.92 -23.50
N MET A 187 8.51 -5.81 -24.21
CA MET A 187 8.68 -4.48 -23.62
C MET A 187 7.56 -4.15 -22.64
N ARG A 188 6.32 -4.54 -22.92
CA ARG A 188 5.18 -4.37 -21.99
C ARG A 188 5.34 -5.20 -20.71
N PHE A 189 5.87 -6.42 -20.84
CA PHE A 189 6.28 -7.24 -19.68
C PHE A 189 7.31 -6.53 -18.80
N ILE A 190 8.42 -6.07 -19.40
CA ILE A 190 9.51 -5.39 -18.69
C ILE A 190 9.00 -4.07 -18.08
N GLN A 191 8.17 -3.33 -18.80
CA GLN A 191 7.56 -2.08 -18.34
C GLN A 191 6.73 -2.28 -17.08
N SER A 192 5.89 -3.31 -17.07
CA SER A 192 5.09 -3.66 -15.90
C SER A 192 5.94 -4.08 -14.72
N SER A 193 7.00 -4.87 -14.98
CA SER A 193 7.93 -5.34 -13.95
C SER A 193 8.67 -4.20 -13.25
N GLY A 194 8.96 -3.11 -13.98
CA GLY A 194 9.58 -1.91 -13.41
C GLY A 194 8.57 -0.95 -12.75
N GLY A 195 7.40 -0.73 -13.37
CA GLY A 195 6.44 0.26 -12.90
C GLY A 195 5.62 -0.15 -11.68
N SER A 196 5.20 -1.41 -11.63
CA SER A 196 4.24 -1.88 -10.61
C SER A 196 4.79 -1.93 -9.18
N PRO A 197 6.05 -2.32 -8.94
CA PRO A 197 6.60 -2.35 -7.59
C PRO A 197 6.70 -0.99 -6.91
N LEU A 198 6.74 0.09 -7.69
CA LEU A 198 6.89 1.46 -7.16
C LEU A 198 5.77 1.84 -6.18
N ILE A 199 4.56 1.26 -6.35
CA ILE A 199 3.45 1.45 -5.43
C ILE A 199 3.77 0.80 -4.07
N SER A 200 4.20 -0.45 -4.06
CA SER A 200 4.49 -1.19 -2.83
C SER A 200 5.72 -0.65 -2.10
N ILE A 201 6.78 -0.32 -2.85
CA ILE A 201 8.00 0.27 -2.28
C ILE A 201 7.70 1.68 -1.74
N GLY A 202 6.91 2.49 -2.46
CA GLY A 202 6.52 3.84 -2.05
C GLY A 202 5.69 3.85 -0.76
N THR A 203 4.75 2.91 -0.57
CA THR A 203 4.03 2.77 0.70
C THR A 203 4.97 2.39 1.84
N GLY A 204 5.97 1.53 1.58
CA GLY A 204 7.04 1.20 2.52
C GLY A 204 7.87 2.42 2.92
N VAL A 205 8.32 3.21 1.94
CA VAL A 205 9.06 4.48 2.17
C VAL A 205 8.28 5.43 3.09
N ILE A 206 6.98 5.61 2.83
CA ILE A 206 6.14 6.48 3.67
C ILE A 206 5.99 5.92 5.10
N SER A 207 5.86 4.61 5.23
CA SER A 207 5.80 3.95 6.54
C SER A 207 7.09 4.14 7.34
N ASP A 208 8.24 4.20 6.67
CA ASP A 208 9.55 4.34 7.29
C ASP A 208 9.80 5.76 7.82
N ILE A 209 9.28 6.81 7.14
CA ILE A 209 9.53 8.23 7.50
C ILE A 209 8.44 8.86 8.34
N ALA A 210 7.20 8.35 8.29
CA ALA A 210 6.02 8.98 8.89
C ALA A 210 5.65 8.36 10.24
N MET A 211 5.38 9.21 11.24
CA MET A 211 4.75 8.79 12.49
C MET A 211 3.37 8.19 12.22
N PRO A 212 2.89 7.24 13.04
CA PRO A 212 1.56 6.66 12.89
C PRO A 212 0.44 7.71 12.79
N GLN A 213 0.56 8.84 13.51
CA GLN A 213 -0.42 9.93 13.52
C GLN A 213 -0.42 10.74 12.20
N GLU A 214 0.75 10.90 11.54
CA GLU A 214 0.92 11.67 10.30
C GLU A 214 0.81 10.80 9.04
N ARG A 215 0.90 9.46 9.19
CA ARG A 215 0.97 8.49 8.09
C ARG A 215 -0.23 8.59 7.16
N GLY A 216 -1.43 8.77 7.70
CA GLY A 216 -2.67 8.91 6.92
C GLY A 216 -2.62 10.07 5.93
N LYS A 217 -2.07 11.23 6.32
CA LYS A 217 -1.91 12.39 5.46
C LYS A 217 -0.99 12.11 4.28
N TYR A 218 0.17 11.51 4.54
CA TYR A 218 1.17 11.22 3.50
C TYR A 218 0.73 10.09 2.57
N LEU A 219 0.10 9.04 3.10
CA LEU A 219 -0.50 7.97 2.29
C LEU A 219 -1.64 8.50 1.44
N GLY A 220 -2.47 9.41 1.95
CA GLY A 220 -3.53 10.06 1.17
C GLY A 220 -3.00 10.74 -0.08
N ILE A 221 -1.90 11.49 0.02
CA ILE A 221 -1.26 12.16 -1.11
C ILE A 221 -0.64 11.13 -2.08
N PHE A 222 -0.01 10.11 -1.54
CA PHE A 222 0.56 9.04 -2.36
C PHE A 222 -0.50 8.29 -3.17
N THR A 223 -1.64 7.97 -2.57
CA THR A 223 -2.73 7.23 -3.25
C THR A 223 -3.44 8.07 -4.31
N LEU A 224 -3.41 9.41 -4.23
CA LEU A 224 -3.91 10.28 -5.30
C LEU A 224 -3.22 9.95 -6.64
N GLY A 225 -1.92 9.65 -6.63
CA GLY A 225 -1.20 9.20 -7.82
C GLY A 225 -1.84 7.98 -8.48
N GLY A 226 -2.20 6.97 -7.68
CA GLY A 226 -2.86 5.75 -8.16
C GLY A 226 -4.23 6.00 -8.79
N THR A 227 -5.01 6.95 -8.27
CA THR A 227 -6.35 7.28 -8.78
C THR A 227 -6.32 8.18 -10.02
N MET A 228 -5.21 8.87 -10.29
CA MET A 228 -5.04 9.73 -11.48
C MET A 228 -4.87 8.93 -12.77
N GLY A 229 -4.38 7.68 -12.70
CA GLY A 229 -4.13 6.84 -13.87
C GLY A 229 -5.35 6.63 -14.77
N PRO A 230 -6.49 6.16 -14.26
CA PRO A 230 -7.71 5.98 -15.04
C PRO A 230 -8.28 7.28 -15.61
N THR A 231 -7.99 8.43 -15.00
CA THR A 231 -8.47 9.74 -15.45
C THR A 231 -7.57 10.35 -16.52
N LEU A 232 -6.29 10.53 -16.19
CA LEU A 232 -5.33 11.23 -17.03
C LEU A 232 -4.77 10.33 -18.13
N GLY A 233 -4.69 9.02 -17.88
CA GLY A 233 -4.14 8.07 -18.83
C GLY A 233 -4.83 8.13 -20.20
N PRO A 234 -6.13 7.82 -20.29
CA PRO A 234 -6.82 7.81 -21.58
C PRO A 234 -6.88 9.18 -22.24
N LEU A 235 -7.00 10.26 -21.46
CA LEU A 235 -7.00 11.63 -22.00
C LEU A 235 -5.66 11.95 -22.70
N ILE A 236 -4.55 11.78 -21.99
CA ILE A 236 -3.21 12.04 -22.53
C ILE A 236 -2.91 11.06 -23.68
N GLY A 237 -3.28 9.78 -23.49
CA GLY A 237 -3.11 8.74 -24.51
C GLY A 237 -3.86 9.03 -25.80
N GLY A 238 -5.11 9.46 -25.70
CA GLY A 238 -5.94 9.82 -26.86
C GLY A 238 -5.36 11.00 -27.63
N VAL A 239 -4.97 12.08 -26.93
CA VAL A 239 -4.36 13.26 -27.56
C VAL A 239 -3.04 12.90 -28.24
N LEU A 240 -2.15 12.17 -27.58
CA LEU A 240 -0.85 11.77 -28.13
C LEU A 240 -1.02 10.80 -29.31
N ALA A 241 -1.92 9.83 -29.21
CA ALA A 241 -2.16 8.86 -30.27
C ALA A 241 -2.69 9.52 -31.55
N TYR A 242 -3.59 10.48 -31.39
CA TYR A 242 -4.18 11.22 -32.53
C TYR A 242 -3.17 12.17 -33.19
N SER A 243 -2.43 12.97 -32.38
CA SER A 243 -1.60 14.05 -32.93
C SER A 243 -0.22 13.59 -33.41
N LEU A 244 0.40 12.63 -32.68
CA LEU A 244 1.78 12.21 -32.87
C LEU A 244 1.93 10.69 -33.11
N GLY A 245 0.80 9.96 -33.09
CA GLY A 245 0.77 8.51 -33.24
C GLY A 245 1.10 7.74 -31.96
N TRP A 246 0.90 6.42 -31.99
CA TRP A 246 1.02 5.54 -30.82
C TRP A 246 2.42 5.53 -30.16
N ARG A 247 3.49 5.77 -30.90
CA ARG A 247 4.86 5.83 -30.36
C ARG A 247 5.06 6.99 -29.39
N ALA A 248 4.35 8.10 -29.60
CA ALA A 248 4.43 9.27 -28.72
C ALA A 248 3.99 8.98 -27.29
N ILE A 249 3.10 8.02 -27.08
CA ILE A 249 2.68 7.57 -25.76
C ILE A 249 3.89 7.06 -24.98
N PHE A 250 4.70 6.21 -25.57
CA PHE A 250 5.86 5.63 -24.92
C PHE A 250 7.00 6.64 -24.72
N TRP A 251 7.19 7.56 -25.67
CA TRP A 251 8.13 8.68 -25.51
C TRP A 251 7.70 9.61 -24.38
N PHE A 252 6.43 9.93 -24.28
CA PHE A 252 5.90 10.72 -23.16
C PHE A 252 6.18 10.06 -21.81
N LEU A 253 5.90 8.75 -21.70
CA LEU A 253 6.17 7.99 -20.47
C LEU A 253 7.67 7.92 -20.15
N ALA A 254 8.53 7.78 -21.17
CA ALA A 254 9.98 7.79 -21.00
C ALA A 254 10.49 9.14 -20.50
N ILE A 255 10.06 10.24 -21.11
CA ILE A 255 10.44 11.60 -20.70
C ILE A 255 9.93 11.89 -19.30
N PHE A 256 8.67 11.57 -19.01
CA PHE A 256 8.10 11.76 -17.67
C PHE A 256 8.86 10.94 -16.61
N CYS A 257 9.21 9.68 -16.93
CA CYS A 257 10.01 8.86 -16.03
C CYS A 257 11.41 9.44 -15.82
N ALA A 258 12.08 9.91 -16.86
CA ALA A 258 13.40 10.54 -16.77
C ALA A 258 13.35 11.81 -15.88
N CYS A 259 12.32 12.64 -16.03
CA CYS A 259 12.11 13.84 -15.20
C CYS A 259 11.92 13.50 -13.71
N VAL A 260 11.40 12.33 -13.37
CA VAL A 260 11.28 11.86 -11.98
C VAL A 260 12.55 11.14 -11.51
N LEU A 261 13.12 10.28 -12.35
CA LEU A 261 14.29 9.47 -12.02
C LEU A 261 15.53 10.33 -11.74
N VAL A 262 15.80 11.33 -12.60
CA VAL A 262 17.01 12.17 -12.49
C VAL A 262 17.09 12.90 -11.13
N PRO A 263 16.06 13.65 -10.68
CA PRO A 263 16.10 14.23 -9.34
C PRO A 263 16.21 13.19 -8.22
N MET A 264 15.58 12.02 -8.37
CA MET A 264 15.64 10.97 -7.36
C MET A 264 17.04 10.37 -7.22
N ILE A 265 17.81 10.24 -8.30
CA ILE A 265 19.21 9.80 -8.24
C ILE A 265 20.05 10.72 -7.33
N PHE A 266 19.83 12.02 -7.43
CA PHE A 266 20.65 13.01 -6.69
C PHE A 266 20.13 13.29 -5.27
N PHE A 267 18.82 13.33 -5.06
CA PHE A 267 18.24 13.88 -3.83
C PHE A 267 17.43 12.88 -2.99
N PHE A 268 17.00 11.73 -3.56
CA PHE A 268 16.18 10.78 -2.82
C PHE A 268 17.04 10.00 -1.81
N PRO A 269 16.82 10.17 -0.49
CA PRO A 269 17.62 9.49 0.53
C PRO A 269 17.19 8.03 0.71
N GLU A 270 18.06 7.21 1.33
CA GLU A 270 17.65 5.91 1.84
C GLU A 270 16.75 6.08 3.07
N THR A 271 15.66 5.32 3.13
CA THR A 271 14.64 5.45 4.17
C THR A 271 14.45 4.18 5.00
N LEU A 272 15.01 3.06 4.56
CA LEU A 272 14.84 1.78 5.24
C LEU A 272 15.45 1.84 6.65
N ARG A 273 14.60 1.74 7.67
CA ARG A 273 15.01 1.84 9.08
C ARG A 273 16.06 0.82 9.49
N ALA A 274 16.03 -0.38 8.93
CA ALA A 274 17.04 -1.40 9.18
C ALA A 274 18.45 -0.98 8.71
N LEU A 275 18.57 -0.03 7.76
CA LEU A 275 19.84 0.46 7.21
C LEU A 275 20.27 1.82 7.77
N VAL A 276 19.32 2.72 8.05
CA VAL A 276 19.60 4.11 8.43
C VAL A 276 19.01 4.53 9.78
N GLY A 277 18.36 3.61 10.50
CA GLY A 277 17.72 3.89 11.78
C GLY A 277 16.59 4.91 11.62
N ASP A 278 16.69 6.02 12.34
CA ASP A 278 15.81 7.19 12.22
C ASP A 278 16.19 8.13 11.04
N GLY A 279 17.20 7.77 10.26
CA GLY A 279 17.79 8.57 9.18
C GLY A 279 19.08 9.30 9.57
N SER A 280 19.57 9.14 10.81
CA SER A 280 20.83 9.73 11.29
C SER A 280 22.06 8.95 10.83
N ILE A 281 21.92 7.64 10.61
CA ILE A 281 23.02 6.75 10.27
C ILE A 281 23.29 6.82 8.76
N PRO A 282 24.58 6.98 8.33
CA PRO A 282 24.91 7.03 6.92
C PRO A 282 24.67 5.67 6.25
N PRO A 283 23.95 5.63 5.11
CA PRO A 283 23.62 4.39 4.42
C PRO A 283 24.85 3.68 3.83
N PRO A 284 24.74 2.39 3.44
CA PRO A 284 25.77 1.67 2.66
C PRO A 284 26.09 2.39 1.35
N LEU A 285 27.27 2.12 0.78
CA LEU A 285 27.80 2.83 -0.42
C LEU A 285 26.80 2.87 -1.58
N PHE A 286 26.14 1.75 -1.88
CA PHE A 286 25.16 1.65 -2.99
C PHE A 286 23.88 2.44 -2.75
N ASN A 287 23.55 2.73 -1.50
CA ASN A 287 22.34 3.45 -1.10
C ASN A 287 22.62 4.94 -0.76
N CYS A 288 23.86 5.42 -0.99
CA CYS A 288 24.23 6.81 -0.75
C CYS A 288 23.77 7.71 -1.90
N THR A 289 23.16 8.87 -1.54
CA THR A 289 23.10 10.01 -2.46
C THR A 289 24.51 10.63 -2.58
N PRO A 290 24.82 11.40 -3.65
CA PRO A 290 26.12 12.10 -3.76
C PRO A 290 26.45 12.96 -2.53
N ALA A 291 25.44 13.65 -1.97
CA ALA A 291 25.60 14.45 -0.75
C ALA A 291 25.87 13.57 0.50
N ALA A 292 25.15 12.45 0.64
CA ALA A 292 25.34 11.50 1.73
C ALA A 292 26.70 10.80 1.64
N TYR A 293 27.18 10.53 0.43
CA TYR A 293 28.54 9.98 0.20
C TYR A 293 29.64 10.91 0.70
N MET A 294 29.53 12.21 0.38
CA MET A 294 30.48 13.20 0.89
C MET A 294 30.44 13.32 2.43
N LYS A 295 29.24 13.32 3.02
CA LYS A 295 29.05 13.32 4.48
C LYS A 295 29.66 12.06 5.11
N ARG A 296 29.40 10.87 4.54
CA ARG A 296 29.95 9.59 4.99
C ARG A 296 31.49 9.61 4.99
N ARG A 297 32.11 10.14 3.93
CA ARG A 297 33.56 10.25 3.82
C ARG A 297 34.15 11.14 4.92
N LYS A 298 33.48 12.26 5.25
CA LYS A 298 33.87 13.13 6.37
C LYS A 298 33.73 12.43 7.72
N VAL A 299 32.59 11.75 7.95
CA VAL A 299 32.34 11.02 9.20
C VAL A 299 33.32 9.87 9.35
N LYS A 300 33.62 9.12 8.28
CA LYS A 300 34.61 8.02 8.31
C LYS A 300 36.00 8.54 8.71
N LYS A 301 36.45 9.66 8.12
CA LYS A 301 37.73 10.26 8.51
C LYS A 301 37.75 10.70 9.99
N ALA A 302 36.69 11.35 10.47
CA ALA A 302 36.60 11.82 11.85
C ALA A 302 36.56 10.66 12.87
N VAL A 303 35.97 9.51 12.50
CA VAL A 303 35.91 8.31 13.33
C VAL A 303 37.27 7.58 13.32
N GLU A 304 37.93 7.48 12.15
CA GLU A 304 39.30 6.95 12.03
C GLU A 304 40.31 7.78 12.84
N GLU A 305 40.21 9.11 12.81
CA GLU A 305 41.04 10.03 13.61
C GLU A 305 40.82 9.87 15.13
N ARG A 306 39.64 9.38 15.57
CA ARG A 306 39.33 9.11 16.96
C ARG A 306 39.63 7.67 17.41
N GLY A 307 40.10 6.81 16.50
CA GLY A 307 40.35 5.41 16.78
C GLY A 307 39.08 4.58 17.06
N GLU A 308 37.91 5.13 16.72
CA GLU A 308 36.61 4.46 16.89
C GLU A 308 36.23 3.71 15.61
N THR A 309 35.50 2.61 15.77
CA THR A 309 34.87 1.92 14.63
C THR A 309 33.47 2.51 14.39
N LEU A 310 33.09 2.70 13.12
CA LEU A 310 31.72 3.08 12.77
C LEU A 310 30.74 2.10 13.43
N PRO A 311 29.67 2.59 14.07
CA PRO A 311 28.68 1.71 14.68
C PRO A 311 28.12 0.79 13.60
N LEU A 312 28.45 -0.50 13.72
CA LEU A 312 27.86 -1.55 12.91
C LEU A 312 26.43 -1.71 13.38
N ILE A 313 25.48 -1.32 12.53
CA ILE A 313 24.07 -1.62 12.80
C ILE A 313 23.94 -3.14 12.80
N ASN A 314 23.50 -3.67 13.93
CA ASN A 314 23.19 -5.09 14.06
C ASN A 314 22.01 -5.38 13.10
N HIS A 315 22.33 -5.93 11.94
CA HIS A 315 21.39 -6.19 10.88
C HIS A 315 20.50 -7.38 11.27
N ASN A 316 19.41 -7.14 11.98
CA ASN A 316 18.22 -7.97 11.79
C ASN A 316 17.64 -7.64 10.42
N ARG A 317 18.33 -8.06 9.35
CA ARG A 317 17.81 -7.95 8.00
C ARG A 317 16.55 -8.77 7.91
N ALA A 318 15.46 -8.15 7.49
CA ALA A 318 14.29 -8.90 7.09
C ALA A 318 14.72 -9.98 6.09
N HIS A 319 14.29 -11.21 6.30
CA HIS A 319 14.56 -12.28 5.34
C HIS A 319 13.92 -11.91 4.00
N PHE A 320 14.69 -12.04 2.91
CA PHE A 320 14.13 -11.93 1.57
C PHE A 320 13.09 -13.05 1.39
N ASN A 321 11.82 -12.69 1.49
CA ASN A 321 10.72 -13.64 1.35
C ASN A 321 9.67 -13.10 0.37
N PRO A 322 9.83 -13.35 -0.94
CA PRO A 322 8.87 -12.92 -1.95
C PRO A 322 7.52 -13.64 -1.83
N TRP A 323 7.45 -14.74 -1.07
CA TRP A 323 6.24 -15.52 -0.84
C TRP A 323 5.34 -14.96 0.26
N SER A 324 5.78 -13.94 1.01
CA SER A 324 5.00 -13.35 2.12
C SER A 324 3.62 -12.87 1.69
N SER A 325 3.48 -12.35 0.46
CA SER A 325 2.18 -11.96 -0.11
C SER A 325 1.26 -13.15 -0.35
N PHE A 326 1.81 -14.33 -0.64
CA PHE A 326 1.02 -15.55 -0.88
C PHE A 326 0.56 -16.19 0.43
N THR A 327 1.33 -16.06 1.51
CA THR A 327 0.94 -16.63 2.82
C THR A 327 -0.32 -15.97 3.37
N LEU A 328 -0.57 -14.69 3.07
CA LEU A 328 -1.81 -13.99 3.45
C LEU A 328 -3.06 -14.54 2.74
N LEU A 329 -2.91 -15.18 1.58
CA LEU A 329 -4.04 -15.85 0.91
C LEU A 329 -4.49 -17.13 1.62
N LEU A 330 -3.68 -17.68 2.52
CA LEU A 330 -4.07 -18.83 3.35
C LEU A 330 -5.04 -18.43 4.46
N GLU A 331 -5.15 -17.14 4.77
CA GLU A 331 -6.13 -16.64 5.74
C GLU A 331 -7.51 -16.49 5.06
N PRO A 332 -8.52 -17.32 5.43
CA PRO A 332 -9.79 -17.42 4.71
C PRO A 332 -10.54 -16.10 4.59
N GLN A 333 -10.46 -15.27 5.63
CA GLN A 333 -11.11 -13.97 5.70
C GLN A 333 -10.59 -13.01 4.62
N LEU A 334 -9.26 -12.93 4.46
CA LEU A 334 -8.62 -12.07 3.45
C LEU A 334 -8.80 -12.64 2.05
N ALA A 335 -8.62 -13.97 1.89
CA ALA A 335 -8.78 -14.64 0.61
C ALA A 335 -10.18 -14.40 0.02
N LEU A 336 -11.24 -14.67 0.78
CA LEU A 336 -12.62 -14.46 0.34
C LEU A 336 -12.91 -13.01 -0.02
N MET A 337 -12.44 -12.06 0.80
CA MET A 337 -12.64 -10.64 0.54
C MET A 337 -11.91 -10.17 -0.73
N PHE A 338 -10.67 -10.61 -0.91
CA PHE A 338 -9.87 -10.23 -2.07
C PHE A 338 -10.35 -10.89 -3.36
N ILE A 339 -10.78 -12.16 -3.32
CA ILE A 339 -11.40 -12.84 -4.47
C ILE A 339 -12.69 -12.11 -4.86
N TRP A 340 -13.56 -11.85 -3.90
CA TRP A 340 -14.80 -11.11 -4.14
C TRP A 340 -14.54 -9.75 -4.79
N ALA A 341 -13.67 -8.94 -4.20
CA ALA A 341 -13.35 -7.62 -4.75
C ALA A 341 -12.65 -7.69 -6.12
N SER A 342 -11.87 -8.75 -6.38
CA SER A 342 -11.18 -8.95 -7.66
C SER A 342 -12.15 -9.28 -8.79
N LEU A 343 -13.27 -9.97 -8.52
CA LEU A 343 -14.34 -10.19 -9.51
C LEU A 343 -14.94 -8.86 -9.98
N TYR A 344 -15.25 -7.95 -9.04
CA TYR A 344 -15.80 -6.63 -9.39
C TYR A 344 -14.75 -5.72 -10.05
N TYR A 345 -13.49 -5.84 -9.65
CA TYR A 345 -12.39 -5.16 -10.35
C TYR A 345 -12.27 -5.64 -11.80
N ALA A 346 -12.34 -6.94 -12.03
CA ALA A 346 -12.27 -7.53 -13.36
C ALA A 346 -13.43 -7.08 -14.26
N LEU A 347 -14.65 -7.02 -13.71
CA LEU A 347 -15.83 -6.48 -14.40
C LEU A 347 -15.62 -5.02 -14.81
N TRP A 348 -15.18 -4.15 -13.88
CA TRP A 348 -14.89 -2.75 -14.14
C TRP A 348 -13.78 -2.59 -15.19
N TYR A 349 -12.71 -3.37 -15.08
CA TYR A 349 -11.56 -3.27 -15.97
C TYR A 349 -11.87 -3.79 -17.38
N ALA A 350 -12.72 -4.82 -17.49
CA ALA A 350 -13.25 -5.30 -18.75
C ALA A 350 -13.99 -4.18 -19.50
N LEU A 351 -14.87 -3.45 -18.79
CA LEU A 351 -15.58 -2.33 -19.39
C LEU A 351 -14.61 -1.26 -19.88
N LEU A 352 -13.64 -0.84 -19.05
CA LEU A 352 -12.66 0.16 -19.45
C LEU A 352 -11.90 -0.24 -20.72
N THR A 353 -11.54 -1.52 -20.84
CA THR A 353 -10.78 -2.01 -21.99
C THR A 353 -11.62 -2.02 -23.26
N ILE A 354 -12.85 -2.51 -23.20
CA ILE A 354 -13.72 -2.65 -24.38
C ILE A 354 -14.34 -1.31 -24.81
N PHE A 355 -14.51 -0.37 -23.88
CA PHE A 355 -15.17 0.91 -24.09
C PHE A 355 -14.52 1.72 -25.23
N SER A 356 -13.18 1.75 -25.29
CA SER A 356 -12.46 2.43 -26.38
C SER A 356 -12.73 1.81 -27.74
N THR A 357 -12.80 0.49 -27.80
CA THR A 357 -13.07 -0.27 -29.03
C THR A 357 -14.49 -0.03 -29.53
N LEU A 358 -15.48 -0.07 -28.60
CA LEU A 358 -16.87 0.20 -28.94
C LEU A 358 -17.09 1.64 -29.38
N LEU A 359 -16.47 2.63 -28.72
CA LEU A 359 -16.53 4.03 -29.15
C LEU A 359 -15.96 4.23 -30.56
N LYS A 360 -14.91 3.49 -30.94
CA LYS A 360 -14.33 3.54 -32.27
C LYS A 360 -15.23 2.88 -33.33
N ILE A 361 -15.76 1.68 -33.04
CA ILE A 361 -16.52 0.86 -33.98
C ILE A 361 -17.94 1.41 -34.13
N GLU A 362 -18.66 1.64 -33.04
CA GLU A 362 -20.10 1.98 -33.07
C GLU A 362 -20.37 3.47 -33.31
N TYR A 363 -19.50 4.35 -32.79
CA TYR A 363 -19.68 5.81 -32.89
C TYR A 363 -18.69 6.49 -33.82
N GLY A 364 -17.72 5.77 -34.40
CA GLY A 364 -16.70 6.34 -35.28
C GLY A 364 -15.82 7.40 -34.61
N CYS A 365 -15.73 7.40 -33.27
CA CYS A 365 -15.00 8.42 -32.52
C CYS A 365 -13.49 8.38 -32.84
N ASN A 366 -12.87 9.56 -32.93
CA ASN A 366 -11.43 9.68 -33.01
C ASN A 366 -10.79 9.48 -31.60
N GLU A 367 -9.49 9.28 -31.55
CA GLU A 367 -8.75 8.95 -30.32
C GLU A 367 -8.85 10.04 -29.24
N ILE A 368 -8.98 11.33 -29.67
CA ILE A 368 -9.18 12.45 -28.74
C ILE A 368 -10.54 12.33 -28.03
N VAL A 369 -11.61 12.13 -28.81
CA VAL A 369 -12.98 12.00 -28.28
C VAL A 369 -13.05 10.77 -27.38
N ILE A 370 -12.43 9.65 -27.76
CA ILE A 370 -12.33 8.46 -26.93
C ILE A 370 -11.68 8.83 -25.59
N GLY A 371 -10.53 9.53 -25.60
CA GLY A 371 -9.85 9.97 -24.39
C GLY A 371 -10.72 10.88 -23.50
N LEU A 372 -11.46 11.82 -24.10
CA LEU A 372 -12.39 12.70 -23.38
C LEU A 372 -13.54 11.93 -22.71
N CYS A 373 -14.04 10.86 -23.34
CA CYS A 373 -15.10 10.01 -22.78
C CYS A 373 -14.68 9.24 -21.50
N TYR A 374 -13.38 9.16 -21.18
CA TYR A 374 -12.88 8.58 -19.93
C TYR A 374 -12.78 9.59 -18.76
N ILE A 375 -12.81 10.91 -19.03
CA ILE A 375 -12.73 11.93 -17.98
C ILE A 375 -13.84 11.75 -16.93
N PRO A 376 -15.13 11.55 -17.29
CA PRO A 376 -16.18 11.34 -16.29
C PRO A 376 -15.90 10.15 -15.37
N ASN A 377 -15.40 9.04 -15.91
CA ASN A 377 -15.01 7.89 -15.09
C ASN A 377 -13.95 8.24 -14.05
N GLY A 378 -12.92 8.96 -14.45
CA GLY A 378 -11.86 9.38 -13.56
C GLY A 378 -12.34 10.34 -12.47
N ILE A 379 -13.19 11.32 -12.81
CA ILE A 379 -13.82 12.21 -11.82
C ILE A 379 -14.68 11.39 -10.85
N GLY A 380 -15.44 10.42 -11.37
CA GLY A 380 -16.22 9.48 -10.57
C GLY A 380 -15.36 8.67 -9.58
N CYS A 381 -14.22 8.14 -10.03
CA CYS A 381 -13.25 7.41 -9.17
C CYS A 381 -12.69 8.30 -8.05
N ALA A 382 -12.31 9.54 -8.37
CA ALA A 382 -11.80 10.49 -7.37
C ALA A 382 -12.88 10.87 -6.34
N ALA A 383 -14.09 11.15 -6.80
CA ALA A 383 -15.24 11.41 -5.94
C ALA A 383 -15.57 10.20 -5.05
N SER A 384 -15.53 9.00 -5.62
CA SER A 384 -15.75 7.73 -4.93
C SER A 384 -14.75 7.52 -3.78
N ALA A 385 -13.46 7.71 -4.04
CA ALA A 385 -12.41 7.57 -3.03
C ALA A 385 -12.62 8.55 -1.86
N TYR A 386 -12.95 9.81 -2.17
CA TYR A 386 -13.21 10.84 -1.16
C TYR A 386 -14.46 10.57 -0.33
N ILE A 387 -15.59 10.25 -0.99
CA ILE A 387 -16.87 9.96 -0.33
C ILE A 387 -16.74 8.71 0.55
N THR A 388 -16.13 7.64 0.01
CA THR A 388 -15.91 6.38 0.73
C THR A 388 -15.05 6.60 1.97
N GLY A 389 -13.92 7.31 1.85
CA GLY A 389 -13.04 7.59 2.97
C GLY A 389 -13.78 8.33 4.09
N ARG A 390 -14.48 9.44 3.77
CA ARG A 390 -15.23 10.21 4.77
C ARG A 390 -16.38 9.43 5.42
N THR A 391 -17.12 8.68 4.60
CA THR A 391 -18.26 7.89 5.10
C THR A 391 -17.78 6.78 6.03
N MET A 392 -16.72 6.06 5.64
CA MET A 392 -16.13 5.01 6.47
C MET A 392 -15.58 5.55 7.80
N ASP A 393 -14.91 6.70 7.78
CA ASP A 393 -14.42 7.36 9.00
C ASP A 393 -15.56 7.82 9.90
N ALA A 394 -16.66 8.30 9.33
CA ALA A 394 -17.83 8.71 10.09
C ALA A 394 -18.52 7.51 10.76
N ILE A 395 -18.70 6.40 10.03
CA ILE A 395 -19.27 5.15 10.55
C ILE A 395 -18.38 4.57 11.65
N TYR A 396 -17.07 4.52 11.40
CA TYR A 396 -16.09 4.01 12.38
C TYR A 396 -16.10 4.82 13.68
N ARG A 397 -16.12 6.16 13.59
CA ARG A 397 -16.21 7.05 14.77
C ARG A 397 -17.52 6.89 15.53
N ARG A 398 -18.66 6.64 14.84
CA ARG A 398 -19.94 6.39 15.49
C ARG A 398 -19.91 5.10 16.29
N GLU A 399 -19.40 4.02 15.71
CA GLU A 399 -19.33 2.72 16.38
C GLU A 399 -18.31 2.73 17.53
N LYS A 400 -17.18 3.43 17.35
CA LYS A 400 -16.18 3.61 18.41
C LYS A 400 -16.78 4.31 19.64
N LYS A 401 -17.60 5.35 19.44
CA LYS A 401 -18.33 6.03 20.54
C LYS A 401 -19.36 5.12 21.20
N ARG A 402 -19.98 4.20 20.44
CA ARG A 402 -20.95 3.25 20.97
C ARG A 402 -20.31 2.24 21.94
N VAL A 403 -19.07 1.87 21.69
CA VAL A 403 -18.30 0.93 22.51
C VAL A 403 -17.45 1.68 23.57
N ASN A 404 -17.80 2.92 23.95
CA ASN A 404 -17.15 3.76 24.97
C ASN A 404 -15.62 3.89 24.83
N ASP A 405 -15.11 3.98 23.59
CA ASP A 405 -13.67 4.05 23.28
C ASP A 405 -12.83 2.82 23.71
N ASP A 406 -13.39 1.78 24.27
CA ASP A 406 -12.71 0.62 24.85
C ASP A 406 -12.41 -0.49 23.82
N HIS A 407 -12.46 -0.14 22.53
CA HIS A 407 -12.26 -1.06 21.40
C HIS A 407 -10.89 -1.77 21.38
N LYS A 408 -9.90 -1.27 22.13
CA LYS A 408 -8.58 -1.89 22.27
C LYS A 408 -8.56 -2.97 23.34
N ASN A 409 -9.33 -2.77 24.42
CA ASN A 409 -9.38 -3.67 25.57
C ASN A 409 -10.47 -4.75 25.40
N CYS A 410 -11.59 -4.40 24.73
CA CYS A 410 -12.67 -5.33 24.39
C CYS A 410 -12.87 -5.44 22.88
N PRO A 411 -11.93 -6.06 22.15
CA PRO A 411 -11.97 -6.12 20.67
C PRO A 411 -13.11 -7.02 20.14
N ASP A 412 -13.73 -7.84 20.96
CA ASP A 412 -14.83 -8.73 20.56
C ASP A 412 -16.17 -7.98 20.45
N ASP A 413 -16.36 -6.85 21.14
CA ASP A 413 -17.55 -6.03 21.08
C ASP A 413 -17.58 -5.11 19.85
N PHE A 414 -16.42 -4.88 19.23
CA PHE A 414 -16.30 -4.06 18.02
C PHE A 414 -16.39 -4.92 16.75
N ASN A 415 -17.56 -4.88 16.10
CA ASN A 415 -17.78 -5.61 14.84
C ASN A 415 -17.20 -4.83 13.65
N LEU A 416 -15.92 -5.03 13.38
CA LEU A 416 -15.19 -4.39 12.29
C LEU A 416 -15.81 -4.68 10.92
N GLU A 417 -16.26 -5.92 10.70
CA GLU A 417 -16.83 -6.39 9.44
C GLU A 417 -18.10 -5.61 9.11
N LYS A 418 -19.03 -5.48 10.07
CA LYS A 418 -20.27 -4.74 9.89
C LYS A 418 -20.02 -3.26 9.59
N VAL A 419 -19.08 -2.64 10.33
CA VAL A 419 -18.72 -1.22 10.19
C VAL A 419 -18.13 -0.93 8.80
N ARG A 420 -17.22 -1.78 8.33
CA ARG A 420 -16.54 -1.57 7.06
C ARG A 420 -17.41 -1.94 5.85
N PHE A 421 -18.29 -2.93 5.98
CA PHE A 421 -19.10 -3.43 4.85
C PHE A 421 -20.43 -2.68 4.67
N MET A 422 -20.78 -1.78 5.57
CA MET A 422 -22.05 -1.05 5.49
C MET A 422 -22.22 -0.25 4.18
N THR A 423 -21.11 0.23 3.59
CA THR A 423 -21.14 1.01 2.35
C THR A 423 -21.05 0.15 1.08
N LEU A 424 -20.59 -1.10 1.17
CA LEU A 424 -20.34 -1.97 0.01
C LEU A 424 -21.58 -2.22 -0.86
N PRO A 425 -22.78 -2.54 -0.31
CA PRO A 425 -23.94 -2.82 -1.14
C PRO A 425 -24.32 -1.65 -2.06
N TYR A 426 -24.20 -0.42 -1.56
CA TYR A 426 -24.50 0.79 -2.35
C TYR A 426 -23.47 1.01 -3.46
N GLN A 427 -22.18 0.83 -3.15
CA GLN A 427 -21.08 1.01 -4.11
C GLN A 427 -21.18 -0.01 -5.24
N VAL A 428 -21.38 -1.28 -4.88
CA VAL A 428 -21.45 -2.39 -5.84
C VAL A 428 -22.74 -2.35 -6.63
N GLY A 429 -23.86 -2.03 -6.00
CA GLY A 429 -25.15 -1.84 -6.68
C GLY A 429 -25.09 -0.73 -7.73
N LEU A 430 -24.48 0.42 -7.37
CA LEU A 430 -24.25 1.51 -8.31
C LEU A 430 -23.34 1.10 -9.46
N LEU A 431 -22.23 0.40 -9.17
CA LEU A 431 -21.30 -0.10 -10.17
C LEU A 431 -21.98 -1.02 -11.18
N MET A 432 -22.70 -2.04 -10.69
CA MET A 432 -23.38 -3.01 -11.54
C MET A 432 -24.46 -2.37 -12.39
N ALA A 433 -25.31 -1.53 -11.80
CA ALA A 433 -26.38 -0.84 -12.51
C ALA A 433 -25.82 0.07 -13.61
N SER A 434 -24.74 0.80 -13.32
CA SER A 434 -24.11 1.71 -14.27
C SER A 434 -23.39 0.95 -15.41
N ILE A 435 -22.73 -0.17 -15.12
CA ILE A 435 -22.06 -1.01 -16.13
C ILE A 435 -23.10 -1.63 -17.06
N LEU A 436 -24.17 -2.20 -16.51
CA LEU A 436 -25.26 -2.78 -17.31
C LEU A 436 -25.95 -1.71 -18.16
N GLY A 437 -26.29 -0.57 -17.58
CA GLY A 437 -26.89 0.55 -18.31
C GLY A 437 -25.99 1.03 -19.45
N LEU A 438 -24.66 1.16 -19.21
CA LEU A 438 -23.70 1.56 -20.22
C LEU A 438 -23.59 0.51 -21.33
N ALA A 439 -23.47 -0.77 -21.01
CA ALA A 439 -23.36 -1.84 -21.99
C ALA A 439 -24.61 -1.92 -22.89
N TRP A 440 -25.80 -1.82 -22.31
CA TRP A 440 -27.04 -1.79 -23.07
C TRP A 440 -27.22 -0.50 -23.87
N SER A 441 -26.77 0.66 -23.37
CA SER A 441 -26.81 1.92 -24.13
C SER A 441 -25.97 1.85 -25.41
N MET A 442 -24.86 1.10 -25.38
CA MET A 442 -24.02 0.87 -26.56
C MET A 442 -24.65 -0.15 -27.52
N GLU A 443 -25.28 -1.21 -27.00
CA GLU A 443 -25.99 -2.20 -27.81
C GLU A 443 -27.12 -1.59 -28.66
N VAL A 444 -27.87 -0.63 -28.08
CA VAL A 444 -28.99 0.03 -28.74
C VAL A 444 -28.58 1.33 -29.48
N HIS A 445 -27.29 1.58 -29.65
CA HIS A 445 -26.73 2.79 -30.25
C HIS A 445 -27.33 4.11 -29.71
N ALA A 446 -27.48 4.20 -28.38
CA ALA A 446 -27.99 5.41 -27.72
C ALA A 446 -27.07 6.62 -28.03
N PRO A 447 -27.58 7.87 -27.90
CA PRO A 447 -26.72 9.05 -28.08
C PRO A 447 -25.47 9.01 -27.21
N LEU A 448 -24.32 9.43 -27.74
CA LEU A 448 -23.00 9.35 -27.08
C LEU A 448 -23.00 9.92 -25.65
N ALA A 449 -23.84 10.91 -25.37
CA ALA A 449 -23.95 11.48 -24.03
C ALA A 449 -24.38 10.45 -22.95
N VAL A 450 -25.20 9.45 -23.31
CA VAL A 450 -25.71 8.46 -22.37
C VAL A 450 -24.59 7.57 -21.82
N PRO A 451 -23.78 6.84 -22.64
CA PRO A 451 -22.68 6.04 -22.13
C PRO A 451 -21.61 6.90 -21.42
N VAL A 452 -21.40 8.15 -21.82
CA VAL A 452 -20.44 9.05 -21.17
C VAL A 452 -20.90 9.43 -19.75
N VAL A 453 -22.19 9.76 -19.55
CA VAL A 453 -22.75 10.03 -18.22
C VAL A 453 -22.74 8.77 -17.34
N LEU A 454 -23.12 7.62 -17.91
CA LEU A 454 -23.08 6.35 -17.17
C LEU A 454 -21.66 5.98 -16.75
N ASN A 455 -20.65 6.32 -17.56
CA ASN A 455 -19.25 6.09 -17.23
C ASN A 455 -18.79 6.88 -15.98
N PHE A 456 -19.37 8.06 -15.69
CA PHE A 456 -19.15 8.75 -14.41
C PHE A 456 -19.64 7.92 -13.21
N PHE A 457 -20.85 7.35 -13.32
CA PHE A 457 -21.41 6.51 -12.24
C PHE A 457 -20.66 5.18 -12.07
N VAL A 458 -20.14 4.64 -13.17
CA VAL A 458 -19.21 3.48 -13.11
C VAL A 458 -17.99 3.84 -12.25
N GLY A 459 -17.36 5.00 -12.49
CA GLY A 459 -16.25 5.49 -11.67
C GLY A 459 -16.65 5.69 -10.21
N LEU A 460 -17.84 6.25 -9.95
CA LEU A 460 -18.35 6.49 -8.60
C LEU A 460 -18.58 5.18 -7.82
N GLY A 461 -18.92 4.09 -8.51
CA GLY A 461 -19.09 2.76 -7.93
C GLY A 461 -17.79 2.08 -7.47
N THR A 462 -16.60 2.57 -7.84
CA THR A 462 -15.30 1.93 -7.54
C THR A 462 -14.85 2.01 -6.07
N GLY A 463 -15.63 2.64 -5.19
CA GLY A 463 -15.32 2.79 -3.77
C GLY A 463 -15.04 1.48 -3.02
N PHE A 464 -15.56 0.35 -3.52
CA PHE A 464 -15.30 -0.97 -2.96
C PHE A 464 -13.80 -1.31 -2.91
N LEU A 465 -12.97 -0.79 -3.82
CA LEU A 465 -11.52 -0.99 -3.82
C LEU A 465 -10.87 -0.37 -2.57
N THR A 466 -11.29 0.85 -2.24
CA THR A 466 -10.83 1.55 -1.03
C THR A 466 -11.28 0.82 0.23
N THR A 467 -12.55 0.41 0.27
CA THR A 467 -13.13 -0.35 1.39
C THR A 467 -12.38 -1.66 1.62
N THR A 468 -12.12 -2.43 0.55
CA THR A 468 -11.37 -3.70 0.61
C THR A 468 -9.96 -3.51 1.14
N THR A 469 -9.26 -2.49 0.66
CA THR A 469 -7.88 -2.20 1.08
C THR A 469 -7.83 -1.82 2.56
N ILE A 470 -8.71 -0.93 3.02
CA ILE A 470 -8.77 -0.50 4.41
C ILE A 470 -9.12 -1.68 5.33
N TYR A 471 -10.13 -2.48 4.95
CA TYR A 471 -10.50 -3.67 5.71
C TYR A 471 -9.36 -4.67 5.85
N GLY A 472 -8.62 -4.92 4.76
CA GLY A 472 -7.45 -5.80 4.80
C GLY A 472 -6.35 -5.30 5.74
N ILE A 473 -6.05 -4.00 5.71
CA ILE A 473 -5.04 -3.37 6.60
C ILE A 473 -5.48 -3.43 8.07
N ASP A 474 -6.77 -3.22 8.35
CA ASP A 474 -7.31 -3.28 9.71
C ASP A 474 -7.32 -4.71 10.27
N THR A 475 -7.44 -5.72 9.40
CA THR A 475 -7.46 -7.14 9.80
C THR A 475 -6.08 -7.63 10.22
N VAL A 476 -4.99 -7.15 9.56
CA VAL A 476 -3.61 -7.53 9.87
C VAL A 476 -2.76 -6.27 10.13
N PRO A 477 -2.81 -5.73 11.36
CA PRO A 477 -2.04 -4.54 11.71
C PRO A 477 -0.54 -4.77 11.55
N GLY A 478 0.16 -3.79 10.98
CA GLY A 478 1.62 -3.85 10.77
C GLY A 478 2.06 -4.47 9.43
N GLN A 479 1.18 -5.17 8.70
CA GLN A 479 1.50 -5.80 7.41
C GLN A 479 0.80 -5.14 6.22
N GLY A 480 0.48 -3.85 6.29
CA GLY A 480 -0.28 -3.14 5.26
C GLY A 480 0.30 -3.25 3.84
N GLY A 481 1.63 -3.29 3.71
CA GLY A 481 2.30 -3.48 2.44
C GLY A 481 2.05 -4.86 1.82
N ALA A 482 2.16 -5.93 2.62
CA ALA A 482 1.89 -7.29 2.18
C ALA A 482 0.40 -7.47 1.81
N VAL A 483 -0.51 -6.93 2.61
CA VAL A 483 -1.97 -6.92 2.35
C VAL A 483 -2.27 -6.25 1.00
N THR A 484 -1.69 -5.09 0.74
CA THR A 484 -1.89 -4.36 -0.52
C THR A 484 -1.31 -5.12 -1.73
N ALA A 485 -0.14 -5.74 -1.55
CA ALA A 485 0.48 -6.56 -2.59
C ALA A 485 -0.36 -7.82 -2.91
N THR A 486 -0.89 -8.48 -1.88
CA THR A 486 -1.77 -9.66 -2.02
C THR A 486 -3.06 -9.32 -2.75
N PHE A 487 -3.71 -8.20 -2.38
CA PHE A 487 -4.90 -7.74 -3.09
C PHE A 487 -4.59 -7.36 -4.54
N ASN A 488 -3.45 -6.68 -4.78
CA ASN A 488 -3.01 -6.34 -6.13
C ASN A 488 -2.76 -7.58 -6.99
N LEU A 489 -2.19 -8.65 -6.40
CA LEU A 489 -1.96 -9.92 -7.07
C LEU A 489 -3.27 -10.49 -7.63
N LEU A 490 -4.29 -10.64 -6.79
CA LEU A 490 -5.57 -11.23 -7.19
C LEU A 490 -6.31 -10.33 -8.19
N ARG A 491 -6.45 -9.02 -7.92
CA ARG A 491 -7.19 -8.13 -8.81
C ARG A 491 -6.59 -8.06 -10.22
N CYS A 492 -5.26 -8.07 -10.33
CA CYS A 492 -4.60 -8.05 -11.63
C CYS A 492 -4.67 -9.41 -12.34
N ALA A 493 -4.62 -10.53 -11.60
CA ALA A 493 -4.80 -11.86 -12.17
C ALA A 493 -6.21 -12.04 -12.77
N PHE A 494 -7.26 -11.66 -12.01
CA PHE A 494 -8.64 -11.69 -12.52
C PHE A 494 -8.85 -10.70 -13.68
N GLY A 495 -8.27 -9.50 -13.59
CA GLY A 495 -8.28 -8.51 -14.68
C GLY A 495 -7.62 -9.04 -15.94
N ALA A 496 -6.48 -9.73 -15.83
CA ALA A 496 -5.77 -10.30 -16.97
C ALA A 496 -6.63 -11.34 -17.71
N VAL A 497 -7.28 -12.26 -16.96
CA VAL A 497 -8.20 -13.26 -17.54
C VAL A 497 -9.35 -12.57 -18.27
N THR A 498 -9.95 -11.55 -17.65
CA THR A 498 -11.12 -10.88 -18.22
C THR A 498 -10.76 -10.05 -19.46
N VAL A 499 -9.64 -9.31 -19.43
CA VAL A 499 -9.17 -8.52 -20.59
C VAL A 499 -8.86 -9.42 -21.78
N SER A 500 -8.28 -10.61 -21.55
CA SER A 500 -7.96 -11.53 -22.63
C SER A 500 -9.22 -12.15 -23.29
N THR A 501 -10.33 -12.24 -22.56
CA THR A 501 -11.54 -12.94 -23.02
C THR A 501 -12.69 -12.02 -23.41
N VAL A 502 -12.75 -10.78 -22.87
CA VAL A 502 -13.89 -9.88 -23.04
C VAL A 502 -14.21 -9.59 -24.52
N GLN A 503 -13.19 -9.33 -25.35
CA GLN A 503 -13.40 -9.04 -26.76
C GLN A 503 -14.02 -10.24 -27.49
N LEU A 504 -13.57 -11.48 -27.17
CA LEU A 504 -14.13 -12.69 -27.78
C LEU A 504 -15.60 -12.89 -27.42
N ILE A 505 -15.96 -12.57 -26.17
CA ILE A 505 -17.34 -12.69 -25.67
C ILE A 505 -18.21 -11.62 -26.37
N VAL A 506 -17.76 -10.37 -26.41
CA VAL A 506 -18.48 -9.27 -27.06
C VAL A 506 -18.70 -9.54 -28.54
N ASN A 507 -17.71 -10.07 -29.26
CA ASN A 507 -17.84 -10.41 -30.68
C ASN A 507 -18.87 -11.52 -30.96
N ARG A 508 -19.20 -12.36 -29.95
CA ARG A 508 -20.16 -13.47 -30.10
C ARG A 508 -21.58 -13.13 -29.66
N MET A 509 -21.75 -12.35 -28.60
CA MET A 509 -23.06 -12.15 -27.96
C MET A 509 -23.44 -10.68 -27.76
N GLY A 510 -22.63 -9.74 -28.27
CA GLY A 510 -22.85 -8.32 -28.09
C GLY A 510 -22.40 -7.78 -26.73
N PRO A 511 -22.25 -6.45 -26.58
CA PRO A 511 -21.81 -5.82 -25.35
C PRO A 511 -22.84 -5.99 -24.22
N GLY A 512 -24.14 -5.85 -24.48
CA GLY A 512 -25.20 -5.96 -23.46
C GLY A 512 -25.16 -7.33 -22.74
N TRP A 513 -25.26 -8.41 -23.49
CA TRP A 513 -25.25 -9.76 -22.93
C TRP A 513 -23.91 -10.17 -22.30
N CYS A 514 -22.80 -9.68 -22.88
CA CYS A 514 -21.47 -9.90 -22.29
C CYS A 514 -21.41 -9.39 -20.83
N PHE A 515 -21.86 -8.14 -20.60
CA PHE A 515 -21.82 -7.56 -19.26
C PHE A 515 -22.91 -8.11 -18.33
N VAL A 516 -24.03 -8.62 -18.86
CA VAL A 516 -24.99 -9.41 -18.06
C VAL A 516 -24.32 -10.69 -17.54
N LEU A 517 -23.61 -11.42 -18.40
CA LEU A 517 -22.88 -12.64 -18.00
C LEU A 517 -21.83 -12.34 -16.92
N LEU A 518 -20.97 -11.36 -17.15
CA LEU A 518 -19.92 -10.99 -16.21
C LEU A 518 -20.48 -10.47 -14.88
N SER A 519 -21.56 -9.68 -14.92
CA SER A 519 -22.26 -9.19 -13.72
C SER A 519 -22.92 -10.34 -12.94
N SER A 520 -23.47 -11.34 -13.63
CA SER A 520 -24.04 -12.53 -12.99
C SER A 520 -22.98 -13.35 -12.25
N ILE A 521 -21.77 -13.48 -12.80
CA ILE A 521 -20.63 -14.12 -12.12
C ILE A 521 -20.25 -13.35 -10.85
N CYS A 522 -20.19 -12.01 -10.93
CA CYS A 522 -19.91 -11.18 -9.77
C CYS A 522 -20.99 -11.31 -8.69
N PHE A 523 -22.27 -11.33 -9.09
CA PHE A 523 -23.40 -11.52 -8.17
C PHE A 523 -23.37 -12.89 -7.49
N ALA A 524 -23.03 -13.96 -8.25
CA ALA A 524 -22.82 -15.31 -7.71
C ALA A 524 -21.67 -15.36 -6.67
N GLY A 525 -20.73 -14.43 -6.71
CA GLY A 525 -19.69 -14.25 -5.68
C GLY A 525 -20.17 -13.55 -4.39
N SER A 526 -21.35 -12.94 -4.36
CA SER A 526 -21.84 -12.18 -3.18
C SER A 526 -22.00 -13.00 -1.89
N PRO A 527 -22.31 -14.31 -1.91
CA PRO A 527 -22.30 -15.15 -0.71
C PRO A 527 -20.96 -15.15 0.05
N MET A 528 -19.83 -14.89 -0.62
CA MET A 528 -18.53 -14.77 0.04
C MET A 528 -18.53 -13.63 1.07
N LEU A 529 -19.16 -12.49 0.75
CA LEU A 529 -19.29 -11.37 1.67
C LEU A 529 -20.16 -11.70 2.88
N LEU A 530 -21.25 -12.44 2.67
CA LEU A 530 -22.11 -12.92 3.76
C LEU A 530 -21.38 -13.90 4.67
N ALA A 531 -20.53 -14.77 4.09
CA ALA A 531 -19.67 -15.68 4.86
C ALA A 531 -18.68 -14.89 5.73
N ILE A 532 -18.07 -13.82 5.21
CA ILE A 532 -17.17 -12.98 6.00
C ILE A 532 -17.92 -12.27 7.12
N LEU A 533 -19.13 -11.74 6.87
CA LEU A 533 -19.95 -11.11 7.92
C LEU A 533 -20.30 -12.09 9.04
N LYS A 534 -20.58 -13.37 8.71
CA LYS A 534 -20.96 -14.39 9.68
C LYS A 534 -19.77 -15.01 10.43
N TYR A 535 -18.68 -15.33 9.72
CA TYR A 535 -17.55 -16.08 10.26
C TYR A 535 -16.31 -15.22 10.53
N GLY A 536 -16.22 -14.00 9.98
CA GLY A 536 -15.09 -13.10 10.11
C GLY A 536 -14.63 -12.84 11.54
N PRO A 537 -15.54 -12.51 12.48
CA PRO A 537 -15.16 -12.31 13.89
C PRO A 537 -14.47 -13.54 14.51
N LYS A 538 -14.94 -14.77 14.17
CA LYS A 538 -14.33 -16.02 14.64
C LYS A 538 -12.93 -16.24 14.04
N TRP A 539 -12.75 -15.97 12.75
CA TRP A 539 -11.46 -16.12 12.07
C TRP A 539 -10.43 -15.10 12.59
N ARG A 540 -10.86 -13.84 12.81
CA ARG A 540 -10.01 -12.79 13.38
C ARG A 540 -9.56 -13.15 14.80
N ARG A 541 -10.42 -13.73 15.62
CA ARG A 541 -10.04 -14.21 16.95
C ARG A 541 -8.97 -15.30 16.88
N LYS A 542 -9.17 -16.32 16.03
CA LYS A 542 -8.16 -17.38 15.80
C LYS A 542 -6.82 -16.83 15.29
N MET A 543 -6.85 -15.79 14.47
CA MET A 543 -5.63 -15.15 13.94
C MET A 543 -4.84 -14.45 15.06
N ARG A 544 -5.53 -13.80 16.02
CA ARG A 544 -4.89 -13.18 17.20
C ARG A 544 -4.31 -14.21 18.18
N GLU A 545 -4.94 -15.38 18.30
CA GLU A 545 -4.46 -16.48 19.15
C GLU A 545 -3.20 -17.17 18.58
N LYS A 546 -2.93 -17.01 17.28
CA LYS A 546 -1.75 -17.57 16.59
C LYS A 546 -0.53 -16.63 16.56
N GLY A 547 -0.71 -15.31 16.70
CA GLY A 547 0.34 -14.29 16.67
C GLY A 547 0.60 -13.71 18.03
#